data_9b79fee44aa5c5fe5fd2047aca6600bc
#
_entry.id   9b79fee44aa5c5fe5fd2047aca6600bc
#
_cell.length_a   1.000
_cell.length_b   1.000
_cell.length_c   1.000
_cell.angle_alpha   90.00
_cell.angle_beta   90.00
_cell.angle_gamma   90.00
#
_symmetry.space_group_name_H-M   'P 1'
#
loop_
_entity.id
_entity.type
_entity.pdbx_description
1 polymer ?
#
loop_
_entity_poly.entity_id
_entity_poly.type
_entity_poly.pdbx_seq_one_letter_code
_entity_poly.pdbx_strand_id
1 'polypeptide(L)' 'MTVRDLCTTFNGFNIPIKYINITTYDNSLTDGNIVDYDDCPSYYNECKVVLWDLNYDMDLCEWILRIQINKNN' A
#
# COMPACT_ATOMS: atom_id res chain seq x y z
N MET A 1 -8.73 -7.98 6.64
CA MET A 1 -7.27 -7.68 6.57
C MET A 1 -7.08 -6.18 6.61
N THR A 2 -6.23 -5.70 7.48
CA THR A 2 -5.87 -4.29 7.54
C THR A 2 -4.58 -4.05 6.79
N VAL A 3 -4.25 -2.78 6.57
CA VAL A 3 -2.98 -2.43 5.94
C VAL A 3 -1.80 -2.98 6.75
N ARG A 4 -1.90 -2.90 8.09
CA ARG A 4 -0.87 -3.46 8.97
C ARG A 4 -0.68 -4.96 8.72
N ASP A 5 -1.79 -5.70 8.64
CA ASP A 5 -1.73 -7.14 8.42
C ASP A 5 -1.05 -7.47 7.11
N LEU A 6 -1.39 -6.73 6.06
CA LEU A 6 -0.81 -6.95 4.74
C LEU A 6 0.69 -6.65 4.76
N CYS A 7 1.09 -5.52 5.33
CA CYS A 7 2.50 -5.16 5.39
C CYS A 7 3.31 -6.16 6.23
N THR A 8 2.71 -6.64 7.34
CA THR A 8 3.36 -7.67 8.17
C THR A 8 3.57 -8.94 7.37
N THR A 9 2.59 -9.31 6.55
CA THR A 9 2.72 -10.48 5.70
C THR A 9 3.88 -10.32 4.72
N PHE A 10 4.00 -9.17 4.08
CA PHE A 10 5.08 -8.95 3.13
C PHE A 10 6.44 -8.86 3.80
N ASN A 11 6.50 -8.39 5.04
CA ASN A 11 7.76 -8.37 5.76
C ASN A 11 8.29 -9.78 6.04
N GLY A 12 7.42 -10.77 6.00
CA GLY A 12 7.81 -12.16 6.17
C GLY A 12 8.28 -12.82 4.89
N PHE A 13 8.14 -12.15 3.73
CA PHE A 13 8.59 -12.69 2.47
C PHE A 13 9.82 -11.92 2.02
N ASN A 14 10.63 -12.51 1.16
CA ASN A 14 11.79 -11.82 0.62
C ASN A 14 11.42 -11.04 -0.64
N ILE A 15 10.31 -10.35 -0.62
CA ILE A 15 9.90 -9.53 -1.75
C ILE A 15 10.44 -8.12 -1.51
N PRO A 16 11.26 -7.60 -2.41
CA PRO A 16 11.89 -6.30 -2.19
C PRO A 16 10.95 -5.15 -2.55
N ILE A 17 9.96 -4.88 -1.73
CA ILE A 17 9.05 -3.78 -1.96
C ILE A 17 9.70 -2.49 -1.50
N LYS A 18 9.83 -1.55 -2.42
CA LYS A 18 10.47 -0.27 -2.12
C LYS A 18 9.44 0.82 -1.85
N TYR A 19 8.31 0.80 -2.53
CA TYR A 19 7.31 1.86 -2.43
C TYR A 19 5.93 1.31 -2.14
N ILE A 20 5.08 2.18 -1.57
CA ILE A 20 3.70 1.84 -1.30
C ILE A 20 2.80 2.95 -1.84
N ASN A 21 1.67 2.59 -2.39
CA ASN A 21 0.68 3.54 -2.88
C ASN A 21 -0.67 3.16 -2.30
N ILE A 22 -1.29 4.07 -1.56
CA ILE A 22 -2.58 3.81 -0.93
C ILE A 22 -3.64 4.72 -1.54
N THR A 23 -4.72 4.13 -2.01
CA THR A 23 -5.85 4.85 -2.59
C THR A 23 -7.14 4.42 -1.90
N THR A 24 -8.17 5.23 -1.99
CA THR A 24 -9.47 4.85 -1.46
C THR A 24 -10.30 4.17 -2.53
N TYR A 25 -11.19 3.29 -2.09
CA TYR A 25 -11.96 2.49 -3.04
C TYR A 25 -12.86 3.35 -3.92
N ASP A 26 -13.39 4.44 -3.42
CA ASP A 26 -14.30 5.27 -4.17
C ASP A 26 -13.57 6.33 -5.03
N ASN A 27 -12.28 6.27 -5.08
CA ASN A 27 -11.46 7.21 -5.81
C ASN A 27 -11.60 8.65 -5.35
N SER A 28 -12.19 8.87 -4.19
CA SER A 28 -12.22 10.19 -3.70
C SER A 28 -10.99 10.34 -2.89
N LEU A 29 -10.17 11.02 -3.06
CA LEU A 29 -9.16 11.33 -2.34
C LEU A 29 -8.20 10.50 -1.96
N THR A 30 -7.22 10.54 -2.40
CA THR A 30 -6.29 9.72 -2.08
C THR A 30 -5.04 10.30 -1.96
N ASP A 31 -4.29 9.80 -1.24
CA ASP A 31 -2.94 9.96 -1.32
C ASP A 31 -2.55 9.11 -2.43
N GLY A 32 -2.86 9.41 -3.61
CA GLY A 32 -2.37 8.71 -4.77
C GLY A 32 -0.88 8.80 -4.88
N ASN A 33 -0.21 9.39 -3.89
CA ASN A 33 1.22 9.53 -3.96
C ASN A 33 1.91 8.23 -3.59
N ILE A 34 2.98 7.97 -4.29
CA ILE A 34 3.83 6.84 -4.00
C ILE A 34 4.82 7.32 -2.95
N VAL A 35 4.88 6.63 -1.83
CA VAL A 35 5.82 6.94 -0.76
C VAL A 35 6.70 5.74 -0.48
N ASP A 36 7.82 5.95 0.18
CA ASP A 36 8.69 4.84 0.54
C ASP A 36 7.91 3.88 1.44
N TYR A 37 8.14 2.60 1.27
CA TYR A 37 7.45 1.57 2.02
C TYR A 37 7.59 1.79 3.53
N ASP A 38 8.77 2.18 3.99
CA ASP A 38 9.02 2.39 5.40
C ASP A 38 8.39 3.68 5.94
N ASP A 39 7.97 4.57 5.05
CA ASP A 39 7.37 5.84 5.43
C ASP A 39 5.86 5.83 5.32
N CYS A 40 5.25 4.68 5.22
CA CYS A 40 3.79 4.57 5.15
C CYS A 40 3.19 5.19 6.41
N PRO A 41 2.29 6.16 6.27
CA PRO A 41 1.71 6.80 7.45
C PRO A 41 0.97 5.81 8.33
N SER A 42 1.24 5.87 9.63
CA SER A 42 0.67 4.91 10.57
C SER A 42 -0.85 4.99 10.68
N TYR A 43 -1.45 6.12 10.34
CA TYR A 43 -2.90 6.24 10.42
C TYR A 43 -3.63 5.33 9.42
N TYR A 44 -2.92 4.78 8.43
CA TYR A 44 -3.53 3.81 7.55
C TYR A 44 -3.51 2.39 8.10
N ASN A 45 -2.75 2.15 9.15
CA ASN A 45 -2.54 0.78 9.64
C ASN A 45 -3.81 0.00 9.96
N GLU A 46 -4.82 0.68 10.47
CA GLU A 46 -6.06 0.02 10.86
C GLU A 46 -7.12 0.04 9.75
N CYS A 47 -6.82 0.62 8.61
CA CYS A 47 -7.77 0.66 7.50
C CYS A 47 -7.89 -0.72 6.87
N LYS A 48 -9.12 -1.08 6.49
CA LYS A 48 -9.35 -2.37 5.86
C LYS A 48 -8.96 -2.34 4.40
N VAL A 49 -8.27 -3.37 3.97
CA VAL A 49 -7.85 -3.51 2.58
C VAL A 49 -9.00 -4.05 1.76
N VAL A 50 -9.32 -3.38 0.66
CA VAL A 50 -10.32 -3.84 -0.29
C VAL A 50 -9.65 -4.66 -1.38
N LEU A 51 -8.61 -4.12 -1.97
CA LEU A 51 -7.85 -4.78 -3.01
C LEU A 51 -6.39 -4.42 -2.85
N TRP A 52 -5.52 -5.25 -3.36
CA TRP A 52 -4.11 -4.90 -3.41
C TRP A 52 -3.45 -5.66 -4.56
N ASP A 53 -2.34 -5.14 -5.05
CA ASP A 53 -1.49 -5.85 -6.00
C ASP A 53 -0.06 -5.37 -5.88
N LEU A 54 0.84 -6.07 -6.56
CA LEU A 54 2.23 -5.67 -6.67
C LEU A 54 2.45 -5.24 -8.10
N ASN A 55 3.05 -4.08 -8.27
CA ASN A 55 3.34 -3.54 -9.59
C ASN A 55 4.83 -3.20 -9.68
N TYR A 56 5.47 -3.64 -10.76
CA TYR A 56 6.86 -3.26 -11.00
C TYR A 56 6.85 -2.00 -11.86
N ASP A 57 7.37 -0.90 -11.32
CA ASP A 57 7.40 0.35 -12.06
C ASP A 57 8.70 0.44 -12.87
N MET A 58 8.55 0.49 -14.19
CA MET A 58 9.70 0.50 -15.08
C MET A 58 10.50 1.79 -14.98
N ASP A 59 9.84 2.90 -14.67
CA ASP A 59 10.53 4.18 -14.57
C ASP A 59 11.37 4.27 -13.30
N LEU A 60 10.85 3.71 -12.21
CA LEU A 60 11.55 3.69 -10.93
C LEU A 60 12.45 2.47 -10.80
N CYS A 61 12.23 1.46 -11.62
CA CYS A 61 12.91 0.17 -11.54
C CYS A 61 12.76 -0.47 -10.18
N GLU A 62 11.57 -0.36 -9.58
CA GLU A 62 11.29 -0.85 -8.24
C GLU A 62 9.89 -1.41 -8.12
N TRP A 63 9.65 -2.24 -7.12
CA TRP A 63 8.33 -2.80 -6.85
C TRP A 63 7.53 -1.85 -5.99
N ILE A 64 6.25 -1.72 -6.33
CA ILE A 64 5.29 -0.89 -5.61
C ILE A 64 4.17 -1.79 -5.10
N LEU A 65 3.86 -1.70 -3.82
CA LEU A 65 2.69 -2.35 -3.25
C LEU A 65 1.53 -1.37 -3.35
N ARG A 66 0.54 -1.67 -4.19
CA ARG A 66 -0.63 -0.80 -4.37
C ARG A 66 -1.79 -1.37 -3.55
N ILE A 67 -2.37 -0.54 -2.70
CA ILE A 67 -3.45 -0.93 -1.78
C ILE A 67 -4.63 -0.01 -1.96
N GLN A 68 -5.83 -0.59 -2.10
CA GLN A 68 -7.06 0.18 -2.02
C GLN A 68 -7.70 -0.10 -0.68
N ILE A 69 -8.07 0.95 0.03
CA ILE A 69 -8.68 0.84 1.35
C ILE A 69 -10.11 1.35 1.31
N ASN A 70 -10.87 0.97 2.34
CA ASN A 70 -12.21 1.50 2.48
C ASN A 70 -12.12 2.84 3.21
N LYS A 71 -12.73 3.87 2.59
CA LYS A 71 -12.65 5.20 3.12
C LYS A 71 -13.31 5.37 4.49
N ASN A 72 -14.26 4.55 4.79
CA ASN A 72 -15.02 4.69 6.02
C ASN A 72 -14.48 3.90 7.20
N ASN A 73 -13.29 3.50 7.17
CA ASN A 73 -12.70 2.77 8.29
C ASN A 73 -11.99 3.68 9.29
#